data_096b23b4aa057917e425f1ac07e68c24
#
_entry.id   096b23b4aa057917e425f1ac07e68c24
#
_cell.length_a   1.000
_cell.length_b   1.000
_cell.length_c   1.000
_cell.angle_alpha   90.00
_cell.angle_beta   90.00
_cell.angle_gamma   90.00
#
_symmetry.space_group_name_H-M   'P 1'
#
loop_
_entity.id
_entity.type
_entity.pdbx_description
1 polymer ?
#
loop_
_entity_poly.entity_id
_entity_poly.type
_entity_poly.pdbx_seq_one_letter_code
_entity_poly.pdbx_strand_id
1 'polypeptide(L)'
;MESTYQRVKEKIDRNDLVILDGGVGTELQFRGIEMDETWCGSASLNTQVLEQIHLDYINSGAEVITTNTYASSRLMLEAGGLGDSFEDINLKAIYAAQEAKRKTKRDDILIAGSLSHRLPISDGAKQADPKHGLSENRLKENCEEMALFLADNGCDIIILEMMYHPDRMQSVFEAAVKSRKPIWAGFSTRLSDTGLVLSFMEEDDIPFENVVSIVKDFKIDVAGIMHTDVNAVSESLKVLKKFFDGPLMVYPDSGGWVSPNWDFDKVIKPTQLKSFAKKWINEGVNIIGGCCGLSPNHIKEIAQLK
;
A
#
# COMPACT_ATOMS: atom_id res chain seq x y z
N MET A 1 14.28 24.04 -8.10
CA MET A 1 13.84 22.89 -8.91
C MET A 1 12.50 22.44 -8.37
N GLU A 2 11.58 22.10 -9.24
CA GLU A 2 10.28 21.54 -8.89
C GLU A 2 10.44 20.18 -8.23
N SER A 3 9.65 19.89 -7.17
CA SER A 3 9.75 18.59 -6.49
C SER A 3 9.17 17.45 -7.35
N THR A 4 9.63 16.21 -7.12
CA THR A 4 9.06 15.02 -7.79
C THR A 4 7.54 14.95 -7.58
N TYR A 5 7.08 15.23 -6.36
CA TYR A 5 5.65 15.25 -6.04
C TYR A 5 4.87 16.27 -6.88
N GLN A 6 5.41 17.49 -7.07
CA GLN A 6 4.71 18.53 -7.84
C GLN A 6 4.47 18.06 -9.29
N ARG A 7 5.45 17.41 -9.93
CA ARG A 7 5.30 16.87 -11.30
C ARG A 7 4.23 15.80 -11.41
N VAL A 8 4.17 14.88 -10.43
CA VAL A 8 3.12 13.85 -10.40
C VAL A 8 1.76 14.48 -10.11
N LYS A 9 1.72 15.45 -9.18
CA LYS A 9 0.49 16.20 -8.88
C LYS A 9 -0.07 16.91 -10.10
N GLU A 10 0.76 17.54 -10.92
CA GLU A 10 0.32 18.20 -12.16
C GLU A 10 -0.29 17.21 -13.16
N LYS A 11 0.23 15.97 -13.25
CA LYS A 11 -0.41 14.91 -14.05
C LYS A 11 -1.79 14.57 -13.50
N ILE A 12 -1.89 14.39 -12.19
CA ILE A 12 -3.15 14.10 -11.51
C ILE A 12 -4.17 15.24 -11.75
N ASP A 13 -3.74 16.49 -11.60
CA ASP A 13 -4.59 17.67 -11.78
C ASP A 13 -5.10 17.82 -13.24
N ARG A 14 -4.36 17.27 -14.23
CA ARG A 14 -4.79 17.20 -15.64
C ARG A 14 -5.65 15.97 -15.96
N ASN A 15 -5.93 15.11 -14.97
CA ASN A 15 -6.53 13.79 -15.13
C ASN A 15 -5.70 12.84 -16.04
N ASP A 16 -4.38 13.02 -16.11
CA ASP A 16 -3.51 12.06 -16.78
C ASP A 16 -3.43 10.78 -15.92
N LEU A 17 -3.35 9.62 -16.58
CA LEU A 17 -3.20 8.36 -15.88
C LEU A 17 -1.80 8.24 -15.26
N VAL A 18 -1.73 8.05 -13.94
CA VAL A 18 -0.51 7.78 -13.17
C VAL A 18 -0.47 6.29 -12.82
N ILE A 19 0.66 5.66 -13.05
CA ILE A 19 0.87 4.23 -12.76
C ILE A 19 1.61 4.08 -11.44
N LEU A 20 0.95 3.42 -10.48
CA LEU A 20 1.55 2.93 -9.24
C LEU A 20 2.18 1.53 -9.51
N ASP A 21 3.10 1.10 -8.68
CA ASP A 21 3.69 -0.23 -8.74
C ASP A 21 2.72 -1.36 -8.35
N GLY A 22 3.23 -2.55 -8.14
CA GLY A 22 2.48 -3.75 -7.74
C GLY A 22 2.93 -4.28 -6.37
N GLY A 23 2.57 -5.53 -6.07
CA GLY A 23 2.82 -6.17 -4.79
C GLY A 23 4.29 -6.46 -4.52
N VAL A 24 4.99 -5.57 -3.81
CA VAL A 24 6.42 -5.74 -3.48
C VAL A 24 6.64 -7.00 -2.63
N GLY A 25 5.85 -7.20 -1.57
CA GLY A 25 5.99 -8.37 -0.69
C GLY A 25 5.75 -9.70 -1.42
N THR A 26 4.74 -9.77 -2.28
CA THR A 26 4.48 -10.98 -3.07
C THR A 26 5.51 -11.21 -4.17
N GLU A 27 6.13 -10.16 -4.73
CA GLU A 27 7.26 -10.29 -5.64
C GLU A 27 8.52 -10.82 -4.93
N LEU A 28 8.78 -10.40 -3.70
CA LEU A 28 9.86 -10.96 -2.87
C LEU A 28 9.65 -12.46 -2.68
N GLN A 29 8.44 -12.88 -2.28
CA GLN A 29 8.10 -14.30 -2.14
C GLN A 29 8.26 -15.04 -3.47
N PHE A 30 7.75 -14.51 -4.57
CA PHE A 30 7.85 -15.11 -5.90
C PHE A 30 9.31 -15.31 -6.34
N ARG A 31 10.23 -14.46 -5.90
CA ARG A 31 11.68 -14.55 -6.15
C ARG A 31 12.42 -15.43 -5.13
N GLY A 32 11.70 -16.16 -4.28
CA GLY A 32 12.26 -17.12 -3.36
C GLY A 32 12.76 -16.55 -2.03
N ILE A 33 12.34 -15.34 -1.66
CA ILE A 33 12.57 -14.82 -0.30
C ILE A 33 11.50 -15.43 0.61
N GLU A 34 11.93 -16.13 1.65
CA GLU A 34 11.04 -16.73 2.64
C GLU A 34 10.35 -15.63 3.47
N MET A 35 9.06 -15.85 3.75
CA MET A 35 8.28 -14.99 4.63
C MET A 35 8.44 -15.48 6.08
N ASP A 36 8.63 -14.55 6.99
CA ASP A 36 8.76 -14.81 8.44
C ASP A 36 7.57 -14.22 9.23
N GLU A 37 7.70 -14.13 10.56
CA GLU A 37 6.66 -13.57 11.43
C GLU A 37 6.37 -12.10 11.13
N THR A 38 7.31 -11.38 10.53
CA THR A 38 7.09 -10.01 10.03
C THR A 38 6.42 -10.00 8.66
N TRP A 39 6.11 -11.17 8.10
CA TRP A 39 5.74 -11.37 6.71
C TRP A 39 6.87 -10.87 5.78
N CYS A 40 6.70 -9.76 5.07
CA CYS A 40 7.75 -9.23 4.18
C CYS A 40 8.63 -8.13 4.83
N GLY A 41 8.44 -7.82 6.12
CA GLY A 41 9.13 -6.70 6.77
C GLY A 41 10.66 -6.89 6.78
N SER A 42 11.14 -8.02 7.28
CA SER A 42 12.57 -8.36 7.32
C SER A 42 13.17 -8.61 5.93
N ALA A 43 12.35 -8.86 4.92
CA ALA A 43 12.80 -9.15 3.55
C ALA A 43 13.58 -8.00 2.92
N SER A 44 13.45 -6.77 3.45
CA SER A 44 14.28 -5.60 3.06
C SER A 44 15.77 -5.81 3.29
N LEU A 45 16.18 -6.77 4.13
CA LEU A 45 17.57 -7.19 4.28
C LEU A 45 18.14 -7.77 2.97
N ASN A 46 17.30 -8.27 2.07
CA ASN A 46 17.64 -8.70 0.72
C ASN A 46 17.65 -7.52 -0.25
N THR A 47 18.38 -6.46 0.07
CA THR A 47 18.33 -5.14 -0.62
C THR A 47 18.50 -5.24 -2.13
N GLN A 48 19.37 -6.14 -2.64
CA GLN A 48 19.59 -6.30 -4.09
C GLN A 48 18.36 -6.86 -4.80
N VAL A 49 17.66 -7.82 -4.19
CA VAL A 49 16.41 -8.39 -4.76
C VAL A 49 15.32 -7.33 -4.74
N LEU A 50 15.19 -6.60 -3.64
CA LEU A 50 14.21 -5.54 -3.48
C LEU A 50 14.45 -4.39 -4.48
N GLU A 51 15.71 -3.97 -4.67
CA GLU A 51 16.07 -2.97 -5.68
C GLU A 51 15.68 -3.43 -7.09
N GLN A 52 15.95 -4.71 -7.42
CA GLN A 52 15.58 -5.26 -8.73
C GLN A 52 14.05 -5.27 -8.93
N ILE A 53 13.27 -5.54 -7.88
CA ILE A 53 11.79 -5.46 -7.93
C ILE A 53 11.35 -4.04 -8.29
N HIS A 54 11.87 -3.03 -7.62
CA HIS A 54 11.55 -1.64 -7.93
C HIS A 54 11.96 -1.26 -9.37
N LEU A 55 13.15 -1.70 -9.82
CA LEU A 55 13.58 -1.50 -11.21
C LEU A 55 12.60 -2.12 -12.20
N ASP A 56 12.15 -3.34 -11.94
CA ASP A 56 11.23 -4.05 -12.84
C ASP A 56 9.87 -3.34 -12.90
N TYR A 57 9.37 -2.80 -11.79
CA TYR A 57 8.15 -1.99 -11.78
C TYR A 57 8.34 -0.67 -12.54
N ILE A 58 9.44 0.06 -12.35
CA ILE A 58 9.72 1.29 -13.09
C ILE A 58 9.82 0.99 -14.59
N ASN A 59 10.53 -0.07 -14.97
CA ASN A 59 10.66 -0.49 -16.37
C ASN A 59 9.32 -0.98 -16.96
N SER A 60 8.39 -1.41 -16.13
CA SER A 60 7.02 -1.77 -16.53
C SER A 60 6.10 -0.57 -16.65
N GLY A 61 6.57 0.64 -16.33
CA GLY A 61 5.84 1.89 -16.49
C GLY A 61 5.35 2.54 -15.22
N ALA A 62 5.70 2.03 -14.04
CA ALA A 62 5.39 2.69 -12.78
C ALA A 62 6.05 4.07 -12.69
N GLU A 63 5.32 5.04 -12.17
CA GLU A 63 5.74 6.40 -11.87
C GLU A 63 5.76 6.67 -10.36
N VAL A 64 5.08 5.82 -9.61
CA VAL A 64 5.10 5.78 -8.15
C VAL A 64 5.52 4.39 -7.74
N ILE A 65 6.54 4.30 -6.88
CA ILE A 65 7.01 3.04 -6.29
C ILE A 65 6.88 3.10 -4.77
N THR A 66 6.45 2.00 -4.16
CA THR A 66 6.14 1.92 -2.74
C THR A 66 7.26 1.20 -2.00
N THR A 67 7.81 1.80 -0.95
CA THR A 67 8.84 1.16 -0.12
C THR A 67 8.31 -0.10 0.56
N ASN A 68 9.17 -1.10 0.78
CA ASN A 68 8.79 -2.34 1.49
C ASN A 68 8.73 -2.12 3.01
N THR A 69 7.87 -1.19 3.43
CA THR A 69 7.78 -0.76 4.84
C THR A 69 6.40 -1.00 5.47
N TYR A 70 5.49 -1.63 4.74
CA TYR A 70 4.15 -1.99 5.22
C TYR A 70 4.16 -2.80 6.52
N ALA A 71 5.07 -3.77 6.65
CA ALA A 71 5.15 -4.70 7.76
C ALA A 71 6.46 -4.58 8.56
N SER A 72 7.13 -3.43 8.53
CA SER A 72 8.40 -3.19 9.19
C SER A 72 8.36 -2.08 10.25
N SER A 73 7.18 -1.77 10.77
CA SER A 73 7.08 -0.94 11.97
C SER A 73 7.79 -1.62 13.16
N ARG A 74 8.21 -0.86 14.15
CA ARG A 74 8.90 -1.42 15.33
C ARG A 74 8.10 -2.54 15.98
N LEU A 75 6.79 -2.38 16.13
CA LEU A 75 5.91 -3.41 16.67
C LEU A 75 5.94 -4.72 15.87
N MET A 76 5.94 -4.62 14.56
CA MET A 76 6.03 -5.79 13.69
C MET A 76 7.40 -6.47 13.82
N LEU A 77 8.47 -5.69 13.82
CA LEU A 77 9.83 -6.21 13.93
C LEU A 77 10.12 -6.79 15.32
N GLU A 78 9.59 -6.22 16.40
CA GLU A 78 9.69 -6.78 17.75
C GLU A 78 9.07 -8.18 17.85
N ALA A 79 7.95 -8.41 17.18
CA ALA A 79 7.31 -9.72 17.13
C ALA A 79 8.20 -10.79 16.48
N GLY A 80 8.98 -10.41 15.47
CA GLY A 80 9.99 -11.25 14.82
C GLY A 80 11.38 -11.18 15.49
N GLY A 81 11.50 -10.58 16.68
CA GLY A 81 12.79 -10.46 17.40
C GLY A 81 13.78 -9.46 16.77
N LEU A 82 13.32 -8.59 15.88
CA LEU A 82 14.12 -7.65 15.08
C LEU A 82 13.90 -6.17 15.46
N GLY A 83 13.28 -5.88 16.61
CA GLY A 83 12.96 -4.51 17.03
C GLY A 83 14.15 -3.55 17.04
N ASP A 84 15.33 -4.03 17.48
CA ASP A 84 16.56 -3.23 17.47
C ASP A 84 17.10 -2.94 16.06
N SER A 85 16.63 -3.67 15.05
CA SER A 85 17.00 -3.49 13.63
C SER A 85 16.05 -2.59 12.86
N PHE A 86 15.13 -1.89 13.52
CA PHE A 86 14.11 -1.04 12.89
C PHE A 86 14.72 -0.05 11.88
N GLU A 87 15.75 0.70 12.30
CA GLU A 87 16.38 1.70 11.43
C GLU A 87 17.09 1.04 10.24
N ASP A 88 17.89 -0.01 10.47
CA ASP A 88 18.64 -0.69 9.41
C ASP A 88 17.72 -1.31 8.35
N ILE A 89 16.64 -1.99 8.77
CA ILE A 89 15.68 -2.61 7.88
C ILE A 89 14.96 -1.55 7.03
N ASN A 90 14.46 -0.50 7.66
CA ASN A 90 13.70 0.54 6.97
C ASN A 90 14.58 1.43 6.07
N LEU A 91 15.83 1.72 6.48
CA LEU A 91 16.81 2.39 5.61
C LEU A 91 17.10 1.56 4.37
N LYS A 92 17.27 0.25 4.49
CA LYS A 92 17.49 -0.64 3.34
C LYS A 92 16.30 -0.67 2.41
N ALA A 93 15.07 -0.66 2.95
CA ALA A 93 13.86 -0.60 2.14
C ALA A 93 13.80 0.70 1.32
N ILE A 94 14.06 1.84 1.95
CA ILE A 94 14.06 3.14 1.29
C ILE A 94 15.21 3.24 0.29
N TYR A 95 16.40 2.80 0.67
CA TYR A 95 17.61 2.81 -0.19
C TYR A 95 17.39 2.00 -1.47
N ALA A 96 16.77 0.82 -1.39
CA ALA A 96 16.47 -0.01 -2.56
C ALA A 96 15.59 0.76 -3.57
N ALA A 97 14.58 1.48 -3.12
CA ALA A 97 13.73 2.30 -3.97
C ALA A 97 14.50 3.49 -4.58
N GLN A 98 15.33 4.16 -3.77
CA GLN A 98 16.16 5.28 -4.22
C GLN A 98 17.19 4.84 -5.28
N GLU A 99 17.85 3.71 -5.08
CA GLU A 99 18.82 3.16 -6.02
C GLU A 99 18.16 2.72 -7.34
N ALA A 100 16.98 2.10 -7.27
CA ALA A 100 16.20 1.79 -8.46
C ALA A 100 15.86 3.05 -9.26
N LYS A 101 15.37 4.10 -8.62
CA LYS A 101 15.13 5.41 -9.24
C LYS A 101 16.41 5.96 -9.87
N ARG A 102 17.52 5.99 -9.14
CA ARG A 102 18.81 6.50 -9.61
C ARG A 102 19.32 5.74 -10.84
N LYS A 103 19.21 4.39 -10.85
CA LYS A 103 19.68 3.55 -11.97
C LYS A 103 18.88 3.77 -13.26
N THR A 104 17.60 4.08 -13.15
CA THR A 104 16.77 4.40 -14.32
C THR A 104 17.03 5.80 -14.88
N LYS A 105 17.75 6.66 -14.17
CA LYS A 105 17.96 8.08 -14.50
C LYS A 105 16.64 8.86 -14.68
N ARG A 106 15.58 8.38 -14.02
CA ARG A 106 14.25 9.00 -14.03
C ARG A 106 14.04 9.76 -12.73
N ASP A 107 14.17 11.07 -12.81
CA ASP A 107 13.93 11.96 -11.65
C ASP A 107 12.44 12.24 -11.40
N ASP A 108 11.56 11.77 -12.31
CA ASP A 108 10.11 11.86 -12.23
C ASP A 108 9.45 10.70 -11.44
N ILE A 109 10.22 9.70 -11.00
CA ILE A 109 9.70 8.61 -10.15
C ILE A 109 9.47 9.10 -8.73
N LEU A 110 8.25 8.92 -8.24
CA LEU A 110 7.84 9.25 -6.87
C LEU A 110 8.06 8.04 -5.95
N ILE A 111 8.66 8.27 -4.78
CA ILE A 111 8.86 7.24 -3.75
C ILE A 111 7.80 7.43 -2.66
N ALA A 112 6.91 6.46 -2.53
CA ALA A 112 5.87 6.42 -1.51
C ALA A 112 6.35 5.60 -0.30
N GLY A 113 6.42 6.23 0.87
CA GLY A 113 6.67 5.55 2.12
C GLY A 113 5.40 4.85 2.62
N SER A 114 5.40 3.51 2.66
CA SER A 114 4.25 2.73 3.14
C SER A 114 4.12 2.81 4.64
N LEU A 115 2.96 3.23 5.13
CA LEU A 115 2.57 3.29 6.54
C LEU A 115 1.27 2.52 6.74
N SER A 116 1.22 1.61 7.72
CA SER A 116 0.03 0.81 8.01
C SER A 116 -0.27 0.74 9.50
N HIS A 117 -1.47 0.29 9.84
CA HIS A 117 -1.83 -0.10 11.20
C HIS A 117 -1.70 -1.61 11.44
N ARG A 118 -0.87 -2.29 10.62
CA ARG A 118 -0.67 -3.73 10.76
C ARG A 118 -0.11 -4.07 12.13
N LEU A 119 -0.67 -5.13 12.70
CA LEU A 119 -0.23 -5.74 13.95
C LEU A 119 0.27 -7.16 13.67
N PRO A 120 1.16 -7.69 14.52
CA PRO A 120 1.52 -9.09 14.47
C PRO A 120 0.27 -9.96 14.58
N ILE A 121 0.21 -11.01 13.79
CA ILE A 121 -0.88 -11.99 13.79
C ILE A 121 -0.37 -13.31 14.35
N SER A 122 -1.22 -14.06 15.04
CA SER A 122 -0.89 -15.41 15.47
C SER A 122 -0.79 -16.35 14.27
N ASP A 123 0.04 -17.39 14.37
CA ASP A 123 0.14 -18.44 13.34
C ASP A 123 -1.23 -19.01 12.98
N GLY A 124 -1.52 -19.01 11.69
CA GLY A 124 -2.77 -19.52 11.15
C GLY A 124 -4.00 -18.66 11.43
N ALA A 125 -3.85 -17.51 12.10
CA ALA A 125 -4.93 -16.57 12.37
C ALA A 125 -4.90 -15.38 11.39
N LYS A 126 -6.05 -14.74 11.24
CA LYS A 126 -6.17 -13.44 10.55
C LYS A 126 -6.20 -12.26 11.53
N GLN A 127 -6.31 -12.56 12.83
CA GLN A 127 -6.45 -11.58 13.92
C GLN A 127 -5.10 -11.19 14.52
N ALA A 128 -5.04 -9.99 15.09
CA ALA A 128 -3.87 -9.56 15.85
C ALA A 128 -3.60 -10.50 17.04
N ASP A 129 -2.32 -10.83 17.25
CA ASP A 129 -1.91 -11.71 18.36
C ASP A 129 -2.13 -10.97 19.70
N PRO A 130 -2.97 -11.50 20.61
CA PRO A 130 -3.19 -10.92 21.92
C PRO A 130 -1.92 -10.78 22.79
N LYS A 131 -0.87 -11.57 22.51
CA LYS A 131 0.43 -11.47 23.21
C LYS A 131 1.10 -10.13 23.01
N HIS A 132 0.81 -9.48 21.87
CA HIS A 132 1.33 -8.16 21.52
C HIS A 132 0.36 -7.04 21.92
N GLY A 133 -0.45 -7.27 22.96
CA GLY A 133 -1.48 -6.36 23.47
C GLY A 133 -1.09 -4.90 23.36
N LEU A 134 -1.83 -4.15 22.54
CA LEU A 134 -1.52 -2.76 22.25
C LEU A 134 -2.37 -1.84 23.12
N SER A 135 -1.69 -0.96 23.86
CA SER A 135 -2.34 0.27 24.28
C SER A 135 -2.42 1.23 23.07
N GLU A 136 -3.45 2.05 23.03
CA GLU A 136 -3.63 3.11 22.03
C GLU A 136 -2.37 3.99 21.93
N ASN A 137 -1.77 4.34 23.06
CA ASN A 137 -0.54 5.13 23.10
C ASN A 137 0.62 4.43 22.37
N ARG A 138 0.81 3.13 22.54
CA ARG A 138 1.88 2.38 21.88
C ARG A 138 1.67 2.30 20.36
N LEU A 139 0.44 2.12 19.91
CA LEU A 139 0.13 2.18 18.50
C LEU A 139 0.42 3.56 17.91
N LYS A 140 0.00 4.61 18.61
CA LYS A 140 0.26 6.00 18.20
C LYS A 140 1.75 6.31 18.09
N GLU A 141 2.54 5.95 19.10
CA GLU A 141 3.99 6.13 19.11
C GLU A 141 4.65 5.37 17.95
N ASN A 142 4.25 4.12 17.71
CA ASN A 142 4.76 3.29 16.63
C ASN A 142 4.46 3.88 15.23
N CYS A 143 3.23 4.35 15.01
CA CYS A 143 2.86 4.98 13.75
C CYS A 143 3.61 6.30 13.53
N GLU A 144 3.78 7.09 14.60
CA GLU A 144 4.49 8.37 14.56
C GLU A 144 5.98 8.18 14.27
N GLU A 145 6.64 7.24 14.96
CA GLU A 145 8.04 6.87 14.70
C GLU A 145 8.22 6.51 13.21
N MET A 146 7.36 5.64 12.68
CA MET A 146 7.46 5.19 11.30
C MET A 146 7.20 6.31 10.29
N ALA A 147 6.17 7.12 10.49
CA ALA A 147 5.82 8.22 9.58
C ALA A 147 6.94 9.26 9.49
N LEU A 148 7.52 9.65 10.64
CA LEU A 148 8.64 10.58 10.69
C LEU A 148 9.90 9.98 10.06
N PHE A 149 10.19 8.71 10.36
CA PHE A 149 11.33 8.01 9.77
C PHE A 149 11.27 7.98 8.24
N LEU A 150 10.11 7.64 7.66
CA LEU A 150 9.90 7.64 6.20
C LEU A 150 10.09 9.04 5.59
N ALA A 151 9.54 10.05 6.25
CA ALA A 151 9.63 11.44 5.79
C ALA A 151 11.05 11.97 5.80
N ASP A 152 11.82 11.68 6.85
CA ASP A 152 13.18 12.19 7.07
C ASP A 152 14.21 11.46 6.19
N ASN A 153 13.92 10.22 5.78
CA ASN A 153 14.84 9.41 4.97
C ASN A 153 14.52 9.42 3.45
N GLY A 154 13.69 10.36 3.00
CA GLY A 154 13.60 10.71 1.58
C GLY A 154 12.42 10.10 0.83
N CYS A 155 11.39 9.61 1.51
CA CYS A 155 10.10 9.36 0.86
C CYS A 155 9.45 10.67 0.44
N ASP A 156 8.91 10.71 -0.77
CA ASP A 156 8.27 11.90 -1.33
C ASP A 156 6.87 12.12 -0.74
N ILE A 157 6.13 11.04 -0.50
CA ILE A 157 4.78 11.00 0.09
C ILE A 157 4.69 9.91 1.16
N ILE A 158 3.65 9.97 1.98
CA ILE A 158 3.21 8.84 2.82
C ILE A 158 1.96 8.21 2.20
N ILE A 159 2.05 6.92 1.88
CA ILE A 159 0.89 6.12 1.46
C ILE A 159 0.40 5.27 2.63
N LEU A 160 -0.86 5.49 3.02
CA LEU A 160 -1.51 4.74 4.09
C LEU A 160 -2.09 3.48 3.49
N GLU A 161 -1.58 2.32 3.89
CA GLU A 161 -1.95 1.06 3.29
C GLU A 161 -2.86 0.22 4.18
N MET A 162 -3.85 -0.40 3.56
CA MET A 162 -4.86 -1.25 4.21
C MET A 162 -5.56 -0.54 5.38
N MET A 163 -6.13 0.63 5.12
CA MET A 163 -6.96 1.33 6.10
C MET A 163 -8.33 0.64 6.16
N TYR A 164 -8.55 -0.16 7.22
CA TYR A 164 -9.78 -0.94 7.37
C TYR A 164 -10.28 -1.06 8.81
N HIS A 165 -9.46 -0.73 9.80
CA HIS A 165 -9.83 -0.89 11.22
C HIS A 165 -10.07 0.48 11.87
N PRO A 166 -11.33 0.91 12.12
CA PRO A 166 -11.63 2.26 12.59
C PRO A 166 -10.83 2.68 13.84
N ASP A 167 -10.73 1.79 14.84
CA ASP A 167 -10.06 2.09 16.11
C ASP A 167 -8.53 2.28 15.99
N ARG A 168 -7.93 1.87 14.86
CA ARG A 168 -6.47 1.98 14.65
C ARG A 168 -6.11 3.06 13.66
N MET A 169 -7.01 3.36 12.72
CA MET A 169 -6.74 4.29 11.62
C MET A 169 -6.46 5.71 12.11
N GLN A 170 -7.13 6.16 13.16
CA GLN A 170 -6.93 7.51 13.73
C GLN A 170 -5.45 7.78 14.01
N SER A 171 -4.76 6.84 14.68
CA SER A 171 -3.32 6.98 14.99
C SER A 171 -2.44 7.06 13.75
N VAL A 172 -2.79 6.32 12.68
CA VAL A 172 -2.04 6.33 11.41
C VAL A 172 -2.20 7.68 10.70
N PHE A 173 -3.42 8.18 10.59
CA PHE A 173 -3.69 9.46 9.94
C PHE A 173 -3.05 10.62 10.71
N GLU A 174 -3.13 10.63 12.04
CA GLU A 174 -2.45 11.63 12.88
C GLU A 174 -0.93 11.60 12.68
N ALA A 175 -0.33 10.40 12.62
CA ALA A 175 1.10 10.23 12.35
C ALA A 175 1.49 10.75 10.95
N ALA A 176 0.70 10.43 9.93
CA ALA A 176 0.94 10.90 8.58
C ALA A 176 0.89 12.42 8.49
N VAL A 177 -0.04 13.09 9.16
CA VAL A 177 -0.09 14.56 9.23
C VAL A 177 1.19 15.14 9.85
N LYS A 178 1.73 14.51 10.90
CA LYS A 178 2.98 14.95 11.54
C LYS A 178 4.20 14.85 10.63
N SER A 179 4.20 13.94 9.66
CA SER A 179 5.26 13.82 8.66
C SER A 179 5.39 15.04 7.74
N ARG A 180 4.34 15.85 7.63
CA ARG A 180 4.23 17.00 6.71
C ARG A 180 4.41 16.65 5.23
N LYS A 181 4.33 15.37 4.88
CA LYS A 181 4.34 14.90 3.49
C LYS A 181 2.90 14.85 2.94
N PRO A 182 2.73 14.88 1.62
CA PRO A 182 1.44 14.58 1.01
C PRO A 182 0.96 13.19 1.43
N ILE A 183 -0.36 13.05 1.64
CA ILE A 183 -0.97 11.82 2.16
C ILE A 183 -1.86 11.19 1.09
N TRP A 184 -1.54 9.95 0.74
CA TRP A 184 -2.38 9.10 -0.10
C TRP A 184 -2.97 7.98 0.78
N ALA A 185 -4.30 7.84 0.79
CA ALA A 185 -4.98 6.88 1.68
C ALA A 185 -5.62 5.74 0.89
N GLY A 186 -5.15 4.50 1.11
CA GLY A 186 -5.66 3.27 0.53
C GLY A 186 -6.52 2.49 1.53
N PHE A 187 -7.81 2.34 1.21
CA PHE A 187 -8.78 1.61 2.01
C PHE A 187 -8.99 0.20 1.49
N SER A 188 -9.08 -0.77 2.39
CA SER A 188 -9.34 -2.17 2.04
C SER A 188 -10.75 -2.58 2.44
N THR A 189 -11.43 -3.28 1.51
CA THR A 189 -12.83 -3.64 1.63
C THR A 189 -13.09 -5.09 1.21
N ARG A 190 -14.27 -5.58 1.54
CA ARG A 190 -14.85 -6.82 1.00
C ARG A 190 -16.33 -6.63 0.69
N LEU A 191 -16.88 -7.51 -0.10
CA LEU A 191 -18.32 -7.61 -0.28
C LEU A 191 -18.90 -8.68 0.65
N SER A 192 -20.04 -8.38 1.27
CA SER A 192 -20.85 -9.40 1.93
C SER A 192 -21.55 -10.29 0.88
N ASP A 193 -22.15 -11.41 1.32
CA ASP A 193 -22.97 -12.26 0.47
C ASP A 193 -24.19 -11.54 -0.13
N THR A 194 -24.62 -10.47 0.49
CA THR A 194 -25.74 -9.62 0.01
C THR A 194 -25.26 -8.46 -0.88
N GLY A 195 -23.96 -8.35 -1.15
CA GLY A 195 -23.37 -7.30 -1.98
C GLY A 195 -23.13 -5.96 -1.26
N LEU A 196 -23.24 -5.92 0.08
CA LEU A 196 -22.87 -4.73 0.85
C LEU A 196 -21.34 -4.58 0.89
N VAL A 197 -20.86 -3.35 0.76
CA VAL A 197 -19.45 -3.03 0.93
C VAL A 197 -19.13 -2.89 2.41
N LEU A 198 -18.27 -3.77 2.89
CA LEU A 198 -17.82 -3.84 4.27
C LEU A 198 -16.33 -3.51 4.37
N SER A 199 -15.87 -3.21 5.57
CA SER A 199 -14.45 -3.22 5.93
C SER A 199 -13.81 -4.54 5.51
N PHE A 200 -12.52 -4.54 5.25
CA PHE A 200 -11.74 -5.77 5.02
C PHE A 200 -11.74 -6.70 6.23
N MET A 201 -11.96 -6.18 7.44
CA MET A 201 -12.07 -6.97 8.67
C MET A 201 -13.18 -8.00 8.56
N GLU A 202 -12.87 -9.28 8.88
CA GLU A 202 -13.82 -10.39 8.77
C GLU A 202 -14.54 -10.68 10.09
N GLU A 203 -13.98 -10.23 11.22
CA GLU A 203 -14.52 -10.49 12.56
C GLU A 203 -15.82 -9.71 12.82
N ASP A 204 -15.95 -8.52 12.23
CA ASP A 204 -17.10 -7.66 12.35
C ASP A 204 -17.55 -7.15 10.98
N ASP A 205 -18.87 -7.15 10.76
CA ASP A 205 -19.48 -6.61 9.54
C ASP A 205 -19.60 -5.08 9.62
N ILE A 206 -18.44 -4.40 9.65
CA ILE A 206 -18.40 -2.93 9.69
C ILE A 206 -18.71 -2.38 8.30
N PRO A 207 -19.79 -1.58 8.12
CA PRO A 207 -20.05 -0.90 6.85
C PRO A 207 -18.87 -0.03 6.42
N PHE A 208 -18.48 -0.09 5.16
CA PHE A 208 -17.34 0.69 4.66
C PHE A 208 -17.53 2.20 4.82
N GLU A 209 -18.78 2.68 4.82
CA GLU A 209 -19.10 4.09 5.10
C GLU A 209 -18.55 4.55 6.46
N ASN A 210 -18.56 3.69 7.48
CA ASN A 210 -18.02 4.00 8.80
C ASN A 210 -16.48 4.07 8.80
N VAL A 211 -15.84 3.28 7.94
CA VAL A 211 -14.37 3.28 7.77
C VAL A 211 -13.92 4.52 7.01
N VAL A 212 -14.52 4.76 5.84
CA VAL A 212 -14.06 5.80 4.92
C VAL A 212 -14.42 7.21 5.39
N SER A 213 -15.35 7.37 6.33
CA SER A 213 -15.75 8.67 6.88
C SER A 213 -14.60 9.49 7.45
N ILE A 214 -13.52 8.83 7.88
CA ILE A 214 -12.30 9.46 8.42
C ILE A 214 -11.66 10.47 7.45
N VAL A 215 -11.87 10.32 6.14
CA VAL A 215 -11.32 11.27 5.14
C VAL A 215 -11.83 12.70 5.32
N LYS A 216 -12.92 12.89 6.06
CA LYS A 216 -13.47 14.23 6.36
C LYS A 216 -12.71 14.98 7.45
N ASP A 217 -11.97 14.24 8.28
CA ASP A 217 -11.28 14.79 9.45
C ASP A 217 -9.83 15.16 9.15
N PHE A 218 -9.31 14.72 7.98
CA PHE A 218 -7.93 14.92 7.59
C PHE A 218 -7.80 15.50 6.17
N LYS A 219 -6.76 16.31 5.97
CA LYS A 219 -6.38 16.75 4.63
C LYS A 219 -5.63 15.63 3.91
N ILE A 220 -6.28 15.03 2.91
CA ILE A 220 -5.78 13.91 2.12
C ILE A 220 -5.63 14.40 0.67
N ASP A 221 -4.50 14.08 0.03
CA ASP A 221 -4.23 14.47 -1.36
C ASP A 221 -4.84 13.49 -2.37
N VAL A 222 -4.86 12.20 -2.04
CA VAL A 222 -5.43 11.12 -2.84
C VAL A 222 -6.10 10.09 -1.94
N ALA A 223 -7.27 9.58 -2.31
CA ALA A 223 -7.87 8.44 -1.63
C ALA A 223 -8.22 7.33 -2.62
N GLY A 224 -8.25 6.09 -2.15
CA GLY A 224 -8.53 4.99 -3.07
C GLY A 224 -8.81 3.65 -2.40
N ILE A 225 -8.99 2.66 -3.25
CA ILE A 225 -9.25 1.27 -2.87
C ILE A 225 -7.99 0.43 -3.13
N MET A 226 -7.51 -0.24 -2.10
CA MET A 226 -6.33 -1.09 -2.17
C MET A 226 -6.59 -2.45 -1.51
N HIS A 227 -5.79 -3.44 -1.83
CA HIS A 227 -5.85 -4.79 -1.26
C HIS A 227 -7.30 -5.28 -1.09
N THR A 228 -8.01 -5.26 -2.19
CA THR A 228 -9.44 -5.53 -2.31
C THR A 228 -9.64 -6.34 -3.59
N ASP A 229 -10.43 -7.40 -3.55
CA ASP A 229 -10.72 -8.21 -4.74
C ASP A 229 -11.18 -7.31 -5.91
N VAL A 230 -10.65 -7.57 -7.11
CA VAL A 230 -10.92 -6.75 -8.30
C VAL A 230 -12.40 -6.58 -8.61
N ASN A 231 -13.25 -7.53 -8.22
CA ASN A 231 -14.69 -7.47 -8.42
C ASN A 231 -15.40 -6.55 -7.42
N ALA A 232 -14.80 -6.31 -6.26
CA ALA A 232 -15.35 -5.44 -5.21
C ALA A 232 -14.99 -3.95 -5.41
N VAL A 233 -13.93 -3.66 -6.15
CA VAL A 233 -13.38 -2.30 -6.29
C VAL A 233 -14.41 -1.27 -6.74
N SER A 234 -15.20 -1.56 -7.79
CA SER A 234 -16.17 -0.58 -8.32
C SER A 234 -17.29 -0.23 -7.32
N GLU A 235 -17.77 -1.19 -6.56
CA GLU A 235 -18.77 -0.93 -5.52
C GLU A 235 -18.15 -0.13 -4.37
N SER A 236 -16.91 -0.44 -4.00
CA SER A 236 -16.17 0.31 -2.98
C SER A 236 -15.89 1.76 -3.40
N LEU A 237 -15.55 1.99 -4.67
CA LEU A 237 -15.39 3.34 -5.23
C LEU A 237 -16.68 4.15 -5.16
N LYS A 238 -17.85 3.54 -5.38
CA LYS A 238 -19.14 4.24 -5.24
C LYS A 238 -19.37 4.75 -3.82
N VAL A 239 -18.95 3.97 -2.82
CA VAL A 239 -19.02 4.39 -1.42
C VAL A 239 -18.01 5.49 -1.13
N LEU A 240 -16.73 5.31 -1.50
CA LEU A 240 -15.67 6.29 -1.28
C LEU A 240 -16.05 7.68 -1.83
N LYS A 241 -16.61 7.74 -3.03
CA LYS A 241 -17.01 9.00 -3.70
C LYS A 241 -18.11 9.78 -2.99
N LYS A 242 -18.82 9.20 -2.03
CA LYS A 242 -19.77 9.94 -1.18
C LYS A 242 -19.06 10.78 -0.10
N PHE A 243 -17.79 10.48 0.17
CA PHE A 243 -17.01 11.06 1.26
C PHE A 243 -15.80 11.87 0.78
N PHE A 244 -15.29 11.57 -0.41
CA PHE A 244 -14.09 12.18 -0.98
C PHE A 244 -14.31 12.55 -2.45
N ASP A 245 -14.01 13.80 -2.80
CA ASP A 245 -14.18 14.39 -4.13
C ASP A 245 -12.84 14.68 -4.84
N GLY A 246 -11.72 14.32 -4.21
CA GLY A 246 -10.37 14.48 -4.77
C GLY A 246 -9.95 13.33 -5.72
N PRO A 247 -8.67 13.31 -6.10
CA PRO A 247 -8.10 12.30 -6.99
C PRO A 247 -8.25 10.88 -6.42
N LEU A 248 -8.58 9.92 -7.31
CA LEU A 248 -8.87 8.55 -6.92
C LEU A 248 -7.77 7.59 -7.37
N MET A 249 -7.37 6.67 -6.47
CA MET A 249 -6.45 5.59 -6.78
C MET A 249 -7.07 4.20 -6.60
N VAL A 250 -6.57 3.22 -7.36
CA VAL A 250 -6.93 1.81 -7.22
C VAL A 250 -5.68 0.94 -7.37
N TYR A 251 -5.42 0.09 -6.37
CA TYR A 251 -4.38 -0.94 -6.42
C TYR A 251 -4.87 -2.21 -5.68
N PRO A 252 -5.67 -3.03 -6.40
CA PRO A 252 -6.32 -4.21 -5.84
C PRO A 252 -5.34 -5.36 -5.63
N ASP A 253 -5.78 -6.41 -4.97
CA ASP A 253 -5.09 -7.67 -4.92
C ASP A 253 -5.69 -8.72 -5.87
N SER A 254 -4.96 -9.81 -6.06
CA SER A 254 -5.43 -10.99 -6.76
C SER A 254 -4.67 -12.23 -6.30
N GLY A 255 -5.37 -13.31 -6.11
CA GLY A 255 -4.85 -14.54 -5.54
C GLY A 255 -5.49 -14.85 -4.20
N GLY A 256 -4.74 -15.38 -3.26
CA GLY A 256 -5.24 -15.74 -1.95
C GLY A 256 -4.14 -15.76 -0.89
N TRP A 257 -4.52 -15.66 0.36
CA TRP A 257 -3.62 -15.78 1.50
C TRP A 257 -3.73 -17.18 2.12
N VAL A 258 -2.62 -17.89 2.16
CA VAL A 258 -2.44 -19.16 2.89
C VAL A 258 -1.21 -19.00 3.77
N SER A 259 -1.44 -18.63 5.03
CA SER A 259 -0.36 -18.24 5.96
C SER A 259 0.81 -19.21 5.95
N PRO A 260 2.07 -18.74 5.87
CA PRO A 260 2.48 -17.33 5.77
C PRO A 260 2.63 -16.81 4.31
N ASN A 261 2.17 -17.57 3.34
CA ASN A 261 2.45 -17.33 1.91
C ASN A 261 1.23 -16.83 1.14
N TRP A 262 1.51 -16.16 0.01
CA TRP A 262 0.50 -15.83 -0.98
C TRP A 262 0.29 -17.02 -1.94
N ASP A 263 -0.97 -17.35 -2.22
CA ASP A 263 -1.35 -18.35 -3.22
C ASP A 263 -1.47 -17.67 -4.59
N PHE A 264 -0.56 -18.00 -5.50
CA PHE A 264 -0.50 -17.41 -6.84
C PHE A 264 -1.40 -18.14 -7.86
N ASP A 265 -1.97 -19.29 -7.53
CA ASP A 265 -2.74 -20.10 -8.50
C ASP A 265 -4.00 -19.42 -9.00
N LYS A 266 -4.54 -18.50 -8.20
CA LYS A 266 -5.78 -17.74 -8.51
C LYS A 266 -5.53 -16.32 -9.00
N VAL A 267 -4.28 -15.95 -9.23
CA VAL A 267 -3.96 -14.59 -9.72
C VAL A 267 -4.50 -14.42 -11.13
N ILE A 268 -5.23 -13.32 -11.35
CA ILE A 268 -5.78 -12.98 -12.67
C ILE A 268 -4.66 -12.71 -13.68
N LYS A 269 -4.98 -12.88 -14.98
CA LYS A 269 -4.03 -12.57 -16.05
C LYS A 269 -3.82 -11.04 -16.17
N PRO A 270 -2.64 -10.58 -16.60
CA PRO A 270 -2.37 -9.16 -16.85
C PRO A 270 -3.43 -8.48 -17.74
N THR A 271 -3.91 -9.16 -18.79
CA THR A 271 -4.94 -8.64 -19.69
C THR A 271 -6.31 -8.49 -19.01
N GLN A 272 -6.61 -9.30 -17.99
CA GLN A 272 -7.84 -9.17 -17.21
C GLN A 272 -7.76 -7.92 -16.31
N LEU A 273 -6.61 -7.69 -15.63
CA LEU A 273 -6.39 -6.47 -14.86
C LEU A 273 -6.56 -5.23 -15.74
N LYS A 274 -5.99 -5.24 -16.96
CA LYS A 274 -6.16 -4.14 -17.93
C LYS A 274 -7.62 -3.86 -18.25
N SER A 275 -8.45 -4.90 -18.35
CA SER A 275 -9.89 -4.75 -18.58
C SER A 275 -10.59 -4.08 -17.40
N PHE A 276 -10.25 -4.47 -16.17
CA PHE A 276 -10.73 -3.80 -14.95
C PHE A 276 -10.24 -2.35 -14.89
N ALA A 277 -8.96 -2.09 -15.17
CA ALA A 277 -8.38 -0.75 -15.16
C ALA A 277 -9.13 0.21 -16.10
N LYS A 278 -9.49 -0.23 -17.34
CA LYS A 278 -10.31 0.55 -18.26
C LYS A 278 -11.65 0.94 -17.63
N LYS A 279 -12.30 0.02 -16.90
CA LYS A 279 -13.56 0.28 -16.23
C LYS A 279 -13.37 1.34 -15.14
N TRP A 280 -12.34 1.22 -14.30
CA TRP A 280 -12.08 2.17 -13.22
C TRP A 280 -11.68 3.56 -13.73
N ILE A 281 -10.93 3.65 -14.85
CA ILE A 281 -10.65 4.93 -15.52
C ILE A 281 -11.96 5.62 -15.91
N ASN A 282 -12.89 4.88 -16.51
CA ASN A 282 -14.22 5.41 -16.86
C ASN A 282 -15.06 5.79 -15.63
N GLU A 283 -14.75 5.22 -14.48
CA GLU A 283 -15.32 5.57 -13.18
C GLU A 283 -14.59 6.76 -12.50
N GLY A 284 -13.60 7.39 -13.17
CA GLY A 284 -12.91 8.58 -12.69
C GLY A 284 -11.64 8.31 -11.88
N VAL A 285 -11.10 7.08 -11.93
CA VAL A 285 -9.80 6.76 -11.32
C VAL A 285 -8.70 7.21 -12.25
N ASN A 286 -7.71 7.91 -11.72
CA ASN A 286 -6.55 8.40 -12.47
C ASN A 286 -5.19 7.93 -11.90
N ILE A 287 -5.20 7.11 -10.84
CA ILE A 287 -3.98 6.47 -10.31
C ILE A 287 -4.26 4.97 -10.19
N ILE A 288 -3.52 4.14 -10.92
CA ILE A 288 -3.77 2.69 -10.95
C ILE A 288 -2.47 1.92 -10.79
N GLY A 289 -2.50 0.89 -9.95
CA GLY A 289 -1.44 -0.08 -9.74
C GLY A 289 -1.98 -1.44 -9.36
N GLY A 290 -1.20 -2.17 -8.59
CA GLY A 290 -1.55 -3.45 -8.02
C GLY A 290 -1.06 -3.61 -6.59
N CYS A 291 -1.63 -4.54 -5.87
CA CYS A 291 -1.17 -5.01 -4.57
C CYS A 291 -0.78 -6.49 -4.66
N CYS A 292 -1.04 -7.28 -3.66
CA CYS A 292 -0.65 -8.68 -3.59
C CYS A 292 -1.03 -9.48 -4.84
N GLY A 293 -0.09 -10.31 -5.33
CA GLY A 293 -0.22 -11.13 -6.53
C GLY A 293 -0.05 -10.40 -7.87
N LEU A 294 -0.09 -9.08 -7.90
CA LEU A 294 0.00 -8.31 -9.15
C LEU A 294 1.45 -7.86 -9.41
N SER A 295 2.06 -8.52 -10.39
CA SER A 295 3.47 -8.48 -10.76
C SER A 295 3.83 -7.35 -11.75
N PRO A 296 5.13 -7.15 -12.08
CA PRO A 296 5.55 -6.21 -13.13
C PRO A 296 4.85 -6.42 -14.48
N ASN A 297 4.49 -7.66 -14.83
CA ASN A 297 3.74 -7.94 -16.06
C ASN A 297 2.33 -7.34 -16.04
N HIS A 298 1.67 -7.32 -14.88
CA HIS A 298 0.36 -6.68 -14.72
C HIS A 298 0.49 -5.15 -14.86
N ILE A 299 1.50 -4.56 -14.24
CA ILE A 299 1.78 -3.13 -14.34
C ILE A 299 2.08 -2.72 -15.78
N LYS A 300 2.87 -3.53 -16.51
CA LYS A 300 3.17 -3.31 -17.92
C LYS A 300 1.92 -3.27 -18.80
N GLU A 301 0.93 -4.11 -18.52
CA GLU A 301 -0.32 -4.12 -19.27
C GLU A 301 -1.20 -2.88 -18.98
N ILE A 302 -1.32 -2.46 -17.73
CA ILE A 302 -2.08 -1.24 -17.41
C ILE A 302 -1.38 0.04 -17.89
N ALA A 303 -0.05 0.06 -17.91
CA ALA A 303 0.72 1.20 -18.42
C ALA A 303 0.46 1.51 -19.92
N GLN A 304 -0.01 0.53 -20.70
CA GLN A 304 -0.43 0.75 -22.10
C GLN A 304 -1.75 1.53 -22.24
N LEU A 305 -2.41 1.90 -21.14
CA LEU A 305 -3.65 2.69 -21.14
C LEU A 305 -3.40 4.22 -21.12
N LYS A 306 -2.13 4.62 -20.99
CA LYS A 306 -1.67 6.03 -21.09
C LYS A 306 -1.87 6.61 -22.47
#